data_72767d46bb387f7320ec2e6448f0481b
#
_entry.id   72767d46bb387f7320ec2e6448f0481b
#
_cell.length_a   1.000
_cell.length_b   1.000
_cell.length_c   1.000
_cell.angle_alpha   90.00
_cell.angle_beta   90.00
_cell.angle_gamma   90.00
#
_symmetry.space_group_name_H-M   'P 1'
#
loop_
_entity.id
_entity.type
_entity.pdbx_description
1 polymer ?
#
loop_
_entity_poly.entity_id
_entity_poly.type
_entity_poly.pdbx_seq_one_letter_code
_entity_poly.pdbx_strand_id
1 'polypeptide(L)'
;MRQNRLIPSLLAAALLVSPLFAELAVDPIYQSQMVLQRGVRVPISGTSTSAEAVTVSFAGQKVTAKVKGKKWEAVLAPMEASAENRTLTITQGKQQVTLENVVVGEVWIASGQSNMLWRLDQTRDRQSLEHAEIPSFRFYHAEPQVHTGPSVYNDEQRRRLKAGEMFQGGWSVSNPKSCRRMSAVGWYFGKALQEKLNVPVGVVHVSLGGSEMLAWIPKSVLEKKYPKSLGKDWMHDKNIDPYWVRPRTLKNLGDDFSAPHPYQPGYLFENGIAPWLKFPVAGVIWYQGESDAALSISEHNRQLLTDLITGWRKAFKNPQMPFCMVQLPRIKDLTHERVYWPEFREVQSRVSRELPRVYCAVTLDLGTTNRDVHPPRKLEVGERLAALAASQVYGVQGLAYSGPVFARAEAASGSVALHFDFAEGLRTTNGAAPAGFELSADGKTYYPAEAELADGAVQLRCDKVAKPRFVRYAWSTFVEPNLVNADGLPTAPFAVEISGAAKR
;
A
#
# COMPACT_ATOMS: atom_id res chain seq x y z
N MET A 1 -13.83 19.90 91.54
CA MET A 1 -14.14 20.54 90.25
C MET A 1 -12.84 20.88 89.57
N ARG A 2 -12.41 20.11 88.58
CA ARG A 2 -11.24 20.41 87.73
C ARG A 2 -11.74 20.54 86.32
N GLN A 3 -11.67 21.74 85.76
CA GLN A 3 -12.00 22.02 84.35
C GLN A 3 -10.81 21.58 83.46
N ASN A 4 -11.08 20.65 82.58
CA ASN A 4 -10.16 20.28 81.48
C ASN A 4 -10.41 21.26 80.30
N ARG A 5 -9.39 22.04 79.97
CA ARG A 5 -9.35 22.87 78.74
C ARG A 5 -8.80 22.01 77.60
N LEU A 6 -9.57 21.74 76.58
CA LEU A 6 -9.19 21.17 75.33
C LEU A 6 -8.50 22.24 74.45
N ILE A 7 -7.28 22.01 74.03
CA ILE A 7 -6.54 22.79 73.06
C ILE A 7 -6.81 22.18 71.67
N PRO A 8 -7.34 22.88 70.67
CA PRO A 8 -7.47 22.35 69.32
C PRO A 8 -6.09 22.36 68.59
N SER A 9 -5.59 21.18 68.23
CA SER A 9 -4.44 21.01 67.39
C SER A 9 -4.82 21.35 65.95
N LEU A 10 -4.33 22.46 65.40
CA LEU A 10 -4.39 22.75 63.96
C LEU A 10 -3.39 21.81 63.24
N LEU A 11 -3.95 20.81 62.52
CA LEU A 11 -3.19 20.09 61.52
C LEU A 11 -3.03 20.96 60.28
N ALA A 12 -1.86 21.52 60.04
CA ALA A 12 -1.50 22.16 58.78
C ALA A 12 -1.29 21.05 57.72
N ALA A 13 -2.25 20.87 56.82
CA ALA A 13 -2.08 20.05 55.62
C ALA A 13 -1.10 20.75 54.68
N ALA A 14 0.16 20.30 54.68
CA ALA A 14 1.11 20.71 53.64
C ALA A 14 0.67 20.08 52.31
N LEU A 15 0.09 20.90 51.44
CA LEU A 15 -0.13 20.56 50.02
C LEU A 15 1.26 20.39 49.38
N LEU A 16 1.70 19.14 49.24
CA LEU A 16 2.83 18.77 48.38
C LEU A 16 2.42 19.10 46.94
N VAL A 17 2.69 20.30 46.48
CA VAL A 17 2.68 20.66 45.07
C VAL A 17 3.87 19.95 44.45
N SER A 18 3.63 18.76 43.90
CA SER A 18 4.61 18.10 43.03
C SER A 18 4.91 19.08 41.89
N PRO A 19 6.18 19.39 41.60
CA PRO A 19 6.50 20.25 40.48
C PRO A 19 5.98 19.55 39.22
N LEU A 20 5.05 20.17 38.53
CA LEU A 20 4.63 19.77 37.18
C LEU A 20 5.85 20.03 36.29
N PHE A 21 6.70 19.04 36.11
CA PHE A 21 7.77 19.17 35.12
C PHE A 21 7.12 19.35 33.75
N ALA A 22 7.54 20.37 33.06
CA ALA A 22 7.13 20.58 31.66
C ALA A 22 7.50 19.32 30.88
N GLU A 23 6.54 18.70 30.23
CA GLU A 23 6.75 17.45 29.49
C GLU A 23 7.18 17.77 28.06
N LEU A 24 8.40 17.33 27.70
CA LEU A 24 8.90 17.32 26.33
C LEU A 24 8.59 15.94 25.72
N ALA A 25 7.78 15.90 24.65
CA ALA A 25 7.46 14.68 23.92
C ALA A 25 7.74 14.85 22.41
N VAL A 26 8.14 13.76 21.78
CA VAL A 26 8.27 13.64 20.32
C VAL A 26 7.05 12.88 19.78
N ASP A 27 6.63 13.21 18.55
CA ASP A 27 5.50 12.51 17.92
C ASP A 27 5.82 10.99 17.78
N PRO A 28 4.85 10.08 18.04
CA PRO A 28 5.10 8.63 18.17
C PRO A 28 5.66 7.93 16.93
N ILE A 29 5.62 8.58 15.76
CA ILE A 29 6.20 8.06 14.51
C ILE A 29 7.74 8.13 14.50
N TYR A 30 8.33 9.01 15.32
CA TYR A 30 9.79 9.12 15.48
C TYR A 30 10.23 8.23 16.64
N GLN A 31 11.04 7.25 16.34
CA GLN A 31 11.51 6.27 17.33
C GLN A 31 12.96 5.88 17.04
N SER A 32 13.59 5.26 18.03
CA SER A 32 14.87 4.57 17.79
C SER A 32 14.74 3.56 16.65
N GLN A 33 15.83 3.27 15.95
CA GLN A 33 15.91 2.33 14.83
C GLN A 33 15.21 2.80 13.53
N MET A 34 14.66 4.02 13.47
CA MET A 34 14.01 4.52 12.26
C MET A 34 15.02 4.80 11.11
N VAL A 35 14.46 4.85 9.90
CA VAL A 35 15.14 5.42 8.72
C VAL A 35 14.55 6.80 8.45
N LEU A 36 15.37 7.84 8.30
CA LEU A 36 14.96 9.15 7.82
C LEU A 36 15.16 9.23 6.30
N GLN A 37 14.22 9.86 5.59
CA GLN A 37 14.28 9.98 4.13
C GLN A 37 15.47 10.87 3.72
N ARG A 38 16.33 10.35 2.83
CA ARG A 38 17.45 11.09 2.25
C ARG A 38 17.01 12.13 1.22
N GLY A 39 17.89 13.10 0.95
CA GLY A 39 17.76 14.05 -0.17
C GLY A 39 16.66 15.09 -0.02
N VAL A 40 15.93 15.10 1.10
CA VAL A 40 14.83 16.04 1.37
C VAL A 40 14.93 16.64 2.78
N ARG A 41 14.21 17.73 3.00
CA ARG A 41 14.05 18.29 4.34
C ARG A 41 13.24 17.36 5.22
N VAL A 42 13.70 17.09 6.44
CA VAL A 42 13.06 16.16 7.38
C VAL A 42 12.55 16.92 8.60
N PRO A 43 11.22 17.11 8.71
CA PRO A 43 10.62 17.63 9.94
C PRO A 43 10.77 16.60 11.07
N ILE A 44 11.08 17.10 12.28
CA ILE A 44 10.96 16.36 13.53
C ILE A 44 10.03 17.19 14.41
N SER A 45 8.97 16.60 14.91
CA SER A 45 7.91 17.31 15.62
C SER A 45 7.48 16.63 16.91
N GLY A 46 6.77 17.38 17.73
CA GLY A 46 6.26 16.87 18.99
C GLY A 46 5.51 17.94 19.79
N THR A 47 5.36 17.68 21.08
CA THR A 47 4.65 18.57 22.01
C THR A 47 5.54 18.95 23.19
N SER A 48 5.25 20.10 23.80
CA SER A 48 5.82 20.51 25.06
C SER A 48 4.87 21.44 25.82
N THR A 49 4.89 21.33 27.13
CA THR A 49 4.19 22.26 28.04
C THR A 49 5.05 23.47 28.43
N SER A 50 6.36 23.45 28.13
CA SER A 50 7.27 24.61 28.29
C SER A 50 7.26 25.50 27.05
N ALA A 51 7.41 26.81 27.25
CA ALA A 51 7.61 27.78 26.17
C ALA A 51 9.06 27.88 25.69
N GLU A 52 10.02 27.24 26.38
CA GLU A 52 11.42 27.22 26.00
C GLU A 52 11.59 26.60 24.60
N ALA A 53 12.61 27.06 23.89
CA ALA A 53 12.90 26.50 22.57
C ALA A 53 13.39 25.06 22.66
N VAL A 54 12.94 24.23 21.70
CA VAL A 54 13.38 22.85 21.54
C VAL A 54 14.51 22.79 20.53
N THR A 55 15.58 22.08 20.84
CA THR A 55 16.71 21.88 19.92
C THR A 55 16.78 20.41 19.51
N VAL A 56 16.85 20.17 18.21
CA VAL A 56 17.06 18.85 17.61
C VAL A 56 18.47 18.78 17.04
N SER A 57 19.23 17.77 17.45
CA SER A 57 20.60 17.49 16.97
C SER A 57 20.67 16.13 16.30
N PHE A 58 21.15 16.07 15.05
CA PHE A 58 21.33 14.85 14.28
C PHE A 58 22.31 15.04 13.12
N ALA A 59 23.20 14.06 12.88
CA ALA A 59 24.13 14.04 11.74
C ALA A 59 24.89 15.38 11.56
N GLY A 60 25.44 15.95 12.65
CA GLY A 60 26.17 17.24 12.63
C GLY A 60 25.28 18.47 12.53
N GLN A 61 23.99 18.35 12.34
CA GLN A 61 23.04 19.45 12.34
C GLN A 61 22.50 19.72 13.75
N LYS A 62 22.25 21.02 14.04
CA LYS A 62 21.61 21.47 15.27
C LYS A 62 20.56 22.51 14.90
N VAL A 63 19.29 22.20 15.08
CA VAL A 63 18.15 23.03 14.68
C VAL A 63 17.30 23.36 15.88
N THR A 64 17.02 24.64 16.09
CA THR A 64 16.20 25.13 17.21
C THR A 64 14.81 25.55 16.71
N ALA A 65 13.77 25.08 17.39
CA ALA A 65 12.37 25.36 17.11
C ALA A 65 11.68 26.05 18.29
N LYS A 66 10.80 27.00 17.99
CA LYS A 66 9.94 27.63 19.00
C LYS A 66 8.71 26.74 19.28
N VAL A 67 8.29 26.65 20.52
CA VAL A 67 7.02 26.04 20.90
C VAL A 67 5.89 27.02 20.62
N LYS A 68 4.88 26.55 19.86
CA LYS A 68 3.67 27.31 19.51
C LYS A 68 2.43 26.49 19.86
N GLY A 69 1.62 26.96 20.79
CA GLY A 69 0.41 26.25 21.20
C GLY A 69 0.66 24.79 21.63
N LYS A 70 1.68 24.57 22.45
CA LYS A 70 2.17 23.24 22.89
C LYS A 70 2.80 22.36 21.80
N LYS A 71 2.93 22.82 20.55
CA LYS A 71 3.56 22.06 19.45
C LYS A 71 4.89 22.69 19.07
N TRP A 72 5.83 21.83 18.67
CA TRP A 72 7.10 22.26 18.11
C TRP A 72 7.43 21.44 16.87
N GLU A 73 8.19 22.03 15.96
CA GLU A 73 8.67 21.37 14.75
C GLU A 73 10.04 21.95 14.36
N ALA A 74 11.06 21.11 14.33
CA ALA A 74 12.39 21.41 13.83
C ALA A 74 12.60 20.70 12.49
N VAL A 75 13.16 21.41 11.50
CA VAL A 75 13.30 20.85 10.14
C VAL A 75 14.78 20.69 9.82
N LEU A 76 15.26 19.45 9.79
CA LEU A 76 16.60 19.10 9.35
C LEU A 76 16.78 19.37 7.85
N ALA A 77 17.96 19.83 7.46
CA ALA A 77 18.32 19.99 6.05
C ALA A 77 18.44 18.60 5.35
N PRO A 78 18.37 18.55 4.02
CA PRO A 78 18.60 17.31 3.27
C PRO A 78 19.91 16.61 3.67
N MET A 79 19.86 15.29 3.75
CA MET A 79 20.98 14.43 4.15
C MET A 79 21.24 13.37 3.09
N GLU A 80 22.51 13.04 2.88
CA GLU A 80 22.90 11.89 2.08
C GLU A 80 22.60 10.58 2.80
N ALA A 81 22.43 9.49 2.04
CA ALA A 81 22.23 8.17 2.60
C ALA A 81 23.43 7.74 3.45
N SER A 82 23.15 7.15 4.59
CA SER A 82 24.18 6.66 5.51
C SER A 82 23.65 5.48 6.34
N ALA A 83 24.36 4.37 6.31
CA ALA A 83 24.09 3.20 7.16
C ALA A 83 24.70 3.34 8.57
N GLU A 84 25.42 4.44 8.84
CA GLU A 84 25.97 4.74 10.17
C GLU A 84 24.85 4.92 11.17
N ASN A 85 24.87 4.13 12.25
CA ASN A 85 23.95 4.25 13.35
C ASN A 85 24.23 5.53 14.15
N ARG A 86 23.33 6.50 14.09
CA ARG A 86 23.46 7.78 14.75
C ARG A 86 22.38 7.97 15.80
N THR A 87 22.66 8.87 16.73
CA THR A 87 21.70 9.28 17.76
C THR A 87 21.06 10.61 17.36
N LEU A 88 19.73 10.66 17.37
CA LEU A 88 18.96 11.89 17.26
C LEU A 88 18.59 12.35 18.67
N THR A 89 19.04 13.54 19.05
CA THR A 89 18.82 14.10 20.38
C THR A 89 17.90 15.32 20.29
N ILE A 90 16.90 15.36 21.17
CA ILE A 90 15.93 16.47 21.30
C ILE A 90 16.05 17.00 22.70
N THR A 91 16.35 18.28 22.85
CA THR A 91 16.59 18.91 24.17
C THR A 91 15.72 20.15 24.38
N GLN A 92 15.28 20.36 25.61
CA GLN A 92 14.57 21.55 26.06
C GLN A 92 14.92 21.83 27.55
N GLY A 93 15.63 22.89 27.83
CA GLY A 93 16.16 23.13 29.18
C GLY A 93 17.02 21.97 29.68
N LYS A 94 16.56 21.33 30.76
CA LYS A 94 17.21 20.13 31.33
C LYS A 94 16.65 18.81 30.80
N GLN A 95 15.57 18.83 30.00
CA GLN A 95 14.97 17.63 29.46
C GLN A 95 15.64 17.18 28.17
N GLN A 96 15.74 15.89 27.98
CA GLN A 96 16.30 15.27 26.79
C GLN A 96 15.51 14.02 26.40
N VAL A 97 15.20 13.91 25.13
CA VAL A 97 14.71 12.68 24.47
C VAL A 97 15.80 12.23 23.51
N THR A 98 16.13 10.95 23.56
CA THR A 98 17.17 10.35 22.74
C THR A 98 16.57 9.23 21.90
N LEU A 99 16.74 9.30 20.59
CA LEU A 99 16.37 8.24 19.64
C LEU A 99 17.67 7.65 19.08
N GLU A 100 17.89 6.39 19.41
CA GLU A 100 19.14 5.70 19.08
C GLU A 100 19.04 4.92 17.76
N ASN A 101 20.18 4.60 17.17
CA ASN A 101 20.28 3.75 16.01
C ASN A 101 19.43 4.27 14.82
N VAL A 102 19.49 5.58 14.56
CA VAL A 102 18.81 6.22 13.42
C VAL A 102 19.75 6.25 12.22
N VAL A 103 19.26 5.88 11.05
CA VAL A 103 20.00 5.93 9.77
C VAL A 103 19.28 6.81 8.77
N VAL A 104 19.95 7.12 7.66
CA VAL A 104 19.39 7.92 6.54
C VAL A 104 19.35 7.05 5.29
N GLY A 105 18.18 6.98 4.63
CA GLY A 105 18.00 6.14 3.46
C GLY A 105 16.67 6.42 2.74
N GLU A 106 16.11 5.41 2.11
CA GLU A 106 14.82 5.50 1.42
C GLU A 106 13.69 4.99 2.32
N VAL A 107 12.58 5.73 2.40
CA VAL A 107 11.42 5.33 3.18
C VAL A 107 10.21 5.14 2.27
N TRP A 108 9.57 3.98 2.35
CA TRP A 108 8.39 3.63 1.57
C TRP A 108 7.22 3.25 2.45
N ILE A 109 6.00 3.62 2.05
CA ILE A 109 4.78 3.11 2.67
C ILE A 109 4.34 1.85 1.95
N ALA A 110 4.07 0.77 2.70
CA ALA A 110 3.44 -0.45 2.22
C ALA A 110 2.01 -0.50 2.75
N SER A 111 1.00 -0.36 1.88
CA SER A 111 -0.39 -0.28 2.30
C SER A 111 -1.34 -1.04 1.38
N GLY A 112 -2.57 -1.27 1.84
CA GLY A 112 -3.58 -2.04 1.13
C GLY A 112 -4.40 -2.93 2.04
N GLN A 113 -4.78 -4.13 1.53
CA GLN A 113 -5.62 -5.06 2.28
C GLN A 113 -4.89 -6.35 2.69
N SER A 114 -5.59 -7.46 2.84
CA SER A 114 -5.06 -8.71 3.41
C SER A 114 -3.82 -9.25 2.71
N ASN A 115 -3.71 -9.11 1.40
CA ASN A 115 -2.53 -9.56 0.66
C ASN A 115 -1.27 -8.71 0.96
N MET A 116 -1.42 -7.42 1.31
CA MET A 116 -0.33 -6.61 1.87
C MET A 116 -0.08 -6.95 3.34
N LEU A 117 -1.13 -7.27 4.11
CA LEU A 117 -1.03 -7.66 5.53
C LEU A 117 -0.39 -9.05 5.72
N TRP A 118 -0.38 -9.91 4.70
CA TRP A 118 0.09 -11.30 4.77
C TRP A 118 1.49 -11.37 5.35
N ARG A 119 1.65 -12.19 6.39
CA ARG A 119 2.86 -12.22 7.20
C ARG A 119 3.97 -13.03 6.54
N LEU A 120 5.23 -12.65 6.79
CA LEU A 120 6.40 -13.33 6.25
C LEU A 120 6.48 -14.80 6.68
N ASP A 121 6.12 -15.13 7.92
CA ASP A 121 6.11 -16.51 8.43
C ASP A 121 4.98 -17.40 7.85
N GLN A 122 4.08 -16.83 7.05
CA GLN A 122 2.96 -17.53 6.41
C GLN A 122 3.14 -17.71 4.88
N THR A 123 4.26 -17.23 4.33
CA THR A 123 4.53 -17.37 2.90
C THR A 123 5.05 -18.75 2.53
N ARG A 124 5.02 -19.07 1.23
CA ARG A 124 5.70 -20.26 0.70
C ARG A 124 7.20 -20.24 1.01
N ASP A 125 7.81 -19.05 0.91
CA ASP A 125 9.26 -18.83 1.01
C ASP A 125 9.66 -18.36 2.43
N ARG A 126 8.96 -18.84 3.46
CA ARG A 126 9.20 -18.48 4.88
C ARG A 126 10.60 -18.79 5.41
N GLN A 127 11.35 -19.69 4.73
CA GLN A 127 12.77 -19.95 5.01
C GLN A 127 13.65 -18.71 4.82
N SER A 128 13.18 -17.69 4.09
CA SER A 128 13.86 -16.38 4.01
C SER A 128 14.07 -15.72 5.37
N LEU A 129 13.32 -16.15 6.41
CA LEU A 129 13.53 -15.71 7.79
C LEU A 129 14.94 -16.05 8.32
N GLU A 130 15.55 -17.15 7.86
CA GLU A 130 16.89 -17.58 8.26
C GLU A 130 17.96 -16.57 7.80
N HIS A 131 17.68 -15.81 6.75
CA HIS A 131 18.57 -14.80 6.15
C HIS A 131 18.07 -13.36 6.37
N ALA A 132 17.26 -13.14 7.39
CA ALA A 132 16.63 -11.86 7.65
C ALA A 132 17.46 -10.88 8.49
N GLU A 133 18.69 -11.22 8.85
CA GLU A 133 19.63 -10.31 9.54
C GLU A 133 20.18 -9.28 8.56
N ILE A 134 19.48 -8.13 8.43
CA ILE A 134 19.81 -7.07 7.46
C ILE A 134 19.83 -5.72 8.19
N PRO A 135 20.98 -5.27 8.73
CA PRO A 135 21.07 -4.05 9.53
C PRO A 135 20.66 -2.77 8.79
N SER A 136 20.81 -2.74 7.46
CA SER A 136 20.45 -1.62 6.59
C SER A 136 18.97 -1.65 6.14
N PHE A 137 18.24 -2.71 6.45
CA PHE A 137 16.79 -2.78 6.22
C PHE A 137 16.02 -2.70 7.54
N ARG A 138 15.10 -1.77 7.60
CA ARG A 138 14.27 -1.49 8.78
C ARG A 138 12.83 -1.32 8.39
N PHE A 139 11.93 -1.53 9.35
CA PHE A 139 10.51 -1.36 9.09
C PHE A 139 9.77 -0.85 10.33
N TYR A 140 8.71 -0.12 10.08
CA TYR A 140 7.67 0.18 11.04
C TYR A 140 6.48 -0.72 10.75
N HIS A 141 6.10 -1.58 11.67
CA HIS A 141 4.93 -2.43 11.53
C HIS A 141 3.79 -1.85 12.37
N ALA A 142 2.78 -1.28 11.70
CA ALA A 142 1.55 -0.82 12.32
C ALA A 142 0.57 -1.99 12.44
N GLU A 143 0.56 -2.64 13.58
CA GLU A 143 -0.33 -3.77 13.84
C GLU A 143 -1.75 -3.28 14.12
N PRO A 144 -2.78 -3.78 13.41
CA PRO A 144 -4.17 -3.45 13.71
C PRO A 144 -4.56 -3.93 15.11
N GLN A 145 -5.09 -3.04 15.94
CA GLN A 145 -5.54 -3.34 17.31
C GLN A 145 -7.00 -3.79 17.34
N VAL A 146 -7.74 -3.53 16.27
CA VAL A 146 -9.11 -4.00 16.08
C VAL A 146 -9.18 -4.77 14.77
N HIS A 147 -9.51 -6.03 14.86
CA HIS A 147 -9.69 -6.91 13.71
C HIS A 147 -11.15 -6.98 13.29
N THR A 148 -11.40 -6.97 12.00
CA THR A 148 -12.73 -7.13 11.40
C THR A 148 -13.15 -8.61 11.32
N GLY A 149 -12.94 -9.36 12.38
CA GLY A 149 -13.37 -10.76 12.52
C GLY A 149 -14.90 -10.94 12.55
N PRO A 150 -15.43 -12.18 12.59
CA PRO A 150 -16.87 -12.43 12.55
C PRO A 150 -17.59 -12.23 13.90
N SER A 151 -17.06 -11.40 14.79
CA SER A 151 -17.62 -11.16 16.12
C SER A 151 -18.07 -9.73 16.30
N VAL A 152 -19.09 -9.52 17.14
CA VAL A 152 -19.50 -8.18 17.59
C VAL A 152 -18.36 -7.54 18.37
N TYR A 153 -18.10 -6.25 18.15
CA TYR A 153 -17.07 -5.52 18.88
C TYR A 153 -17.44 -5.37 20.36
N ASN A 154 -16.45 -5.65 21.22
CA ASN A 154 -16.54 -5.38 22.65
C ASN A 154 -16.27 -3.88 22.96
N ASP A 155 -16.48 -3.47 24.21
CA ASP A 155 -16.33 -2.08 24.63
C ASP A 155 -14.92 -1.52 24.40
N GLU A 156 -13.88 -2.31 24.61
CA GLU A 156 -12.50 -1.88 24.38
C GLU A 156 -12.22 -1.66 22.89
N GLN A 157 -12.70 -2.53 22.02
CA GLN A 157 -12.58 -2.33 20.56
C GLN A 157 -13.32 -1.07 20.11
N ARG A 158 -14.54 -0.84 20.63
CA ARG A 158 -15.32 0.38 20.35
C ARG A 158 -14.59 1.63 20.87
N ARG A 159 -14.03 1.56 22.09
CA ARG A 159 -13.24 2.66 22.67
C ARG A 159 -12.03 3.00 21.77
N ARG A 160 -11.26 1.99 21.36
CA ARG A 160 -10.09 2.18 20.47
C ARG A 160 -10.48 2.83 19.16
N LEU A 161 -11.55 2.36 18.51
CA LEU A 161 -12.02 2.91 17.26
C LEU A 161 -12.45 4.39 17.41
N LYS A 162 -13.15 4.74 18.51
CA LYS A 162 -13.54 6.14 18.81
C LYS A 162 -12.33 7.04 19.09
N ALA A 163 -11.29 6.50 19.73
CA ALA A 163 -10.07 7.23 20.05
C ALA A 163 -9.08 7.33 18.88
N GLY A 164 -9.34 6.65 17.75
CA GLY A 164 -8.40 6.58 16.64
C GLY A 164 -7.20 5.67 16.90
N GLU A 165 -7.26 4.82 17.92
CA GLU A 165 -6.21 3.88 18.32
C GLU A 165 -6.29 2.57 17.52
N MET A 166 -6.51 2.68 16.21
CA MET A 166 -6.66 1.54 15.29
C MET A 166 -5.35 0.79 15.08
N PHE A 167 -4.24 1.50 15.06
CA PHE A 167 -2.92 0.94 14.79
C PHE A 167 -1.96 1.25 15.94
N GLN A 168 -1.15 0.26 16.28
CA GLN A 168 -0.03 0.42 17.21
C GLN A 168 1.21 -0.23 16.59
N GLY A 169 2.35 0.41 16.69
CA GLY A 169 3.54 -0.13 16.06
C GLY A 169 4.84 0.52 16.52
N GLY A 170 5.92 0.04 15.92
CA GLY A 170 7.25 0.53 16.20
C GLY A 170 8.24 0.19 15.09
N TRP A 171 9.33 0.95 15.04
CA TRP A 171 10.46 0.68 14.20
C TRP A 171 11.27 -0.51 14.71
N SER A 172 11.74 -1.32 13.80
CA SER A 172 12.60 -2.46 14.08
C SER A 172 13.65 -2.64 12.99
N VAL A 173 14.84 -3.07 13.37
CA VAL A 173 15.83 -3.59 12.43
C VAL A 173 15.40 -4.98 11.99
N SER A 174 15.56 -5.29 10.70
CA SER A 174 15.24 -6.61 10.17
C SER A 174 16.14 -7.68 10.77
N ASN A 175 15.53 -8.67 11.40
CA ASN A 175 16.15 -9.90 11.89
C ASN A 175 15.10 -11.03 11.95
N PRO A 176 15.50 -12.29 12.13
CA PRO A 176 14.57 -13.42 12.12
C PRO A 176 13.40 -13.33 13.10
N LYS A 177 13.58 -12.64 14.23
CA LYS A 177 12.54 -12.47 15.26
C LYS A 177 11.61 -11.31 14.90
N SER A 178 12.17 -10.14 14.58
CA SER A 178 11.39 -8.91 14.37
C SER A 178 10.50 -8.99 13.13
N CYS A 179 10.96 -9.60 12.02
CA CYS A 179 10.26 -9.58 10.75
C CYS A 179 9.21 -10.69 10.57
N ARG A 180 9.08 -11.66 11.48
CA ARG A 180 8.12 -12.78 11.36
C ARG A 180 6.70 -12.32 11.01
N ARG A 181 6.21 -11.29 11.71
CA ARG A 181 4.86 -10.75 11.56
C ARG A 181 4.77 -9.58 10.59
N MET A 182 5.89 -9.14 10.04
CA MET A 182 5.93 -8.08 9.02
C MET A 182 5.19 -8.52 7.76
N SER A 183 4.64 -7.55 7.02
CA SER A 183 4.17 -7.75 5.65
C SER A 183 5.23 -8.47 4.83
N ALA A 184 4.88 -9.63 4.29
CA ALA A 184 5.80 -10.37 3.42
C ALA A 184 6.16 -9.57 2.16
N VAL A 185 5.17 -8.98 1.48
CA VAL A 185 5.39 -8.13 0.30
C VAL A 185 6.27 -6.92 0.66
N GLY A 186 5.96 -6.25 1.79
CA GLY A 186 6.76 -5.12 2.28
C GLY A 186 8.18 -5.52 2.62
N TRP A 187 8.38 -6.70 3.22
CA TRP A 187 9.71 -7.20 3.58
C TRP A 187 10.54 -7.57 2.35
N TYR A 188 9.99 -8.37 1.42
CA TYR A 188 10.68 -8.74 0.19
C TYR A 188 10.99 -7.52 -0.69
N PHE A 189 10.06 -6.57 -0.78
CA PHE A 189 10.28 -5.30 -1.46
C PHE A 189 11.45 -4.53 -0.84
N GLY A 190 11.41 -4.32 0.49
CA GLY A 190 12.43 -3.53 1.19
C GLY A 190 13.82 -4.14 1.10
N LYS A 191 13.92 -5.47 1.28
CA LYS A 191 15.17 -6.24 1.10
C LYS A 191 15.71 -6.08 -0.31
N ALA A 192 14.91 -6.38 -1.33
CA ALA A 192 15.35 -6.33 -2.72
C ALA A 192 15.69 -4.90 -3.18
N LEU A 193 14.96 -3.88 -2.69
CA LEU A 193 15.27 -2.48 -2.99
C LEU A 193 16.58 -2.04 -2.32
N GLN A 194 16.82 -2.45 -1.07
CA GLN A 194 18.06 -2.19 -0.36
C GLN A 194 19.27 -2.76 -1.11
N GLU A 195 19.18 -3.99 -1.60
CA GLU A 195 20.22 -4.64 -2.40
C GLU A 195 20.49 -3.89 -3.71
N LYS A 196 19.43 -3.46 -4.41
CA LYS A 196 19.57 -2.75 -5.69
C LYS A 196 20.13 -1.35 -5.56
N LEU A 197 19.83 -0.64 -4.48
CA LEU A 197 20.25 0.75 -4.26
C LEU A 197 21.54 0.84 -3.42
N ASN A 198 21.87 -0.19 -2.67
CA ASN A 198 22.96 -0.22 -1.69
C ASN A 198 22.91 0.95 -0.68
N VAL A 199 21.71 1.29 -0.21
CA VAL A 199 21.45 2.31 0.82
C VAL A 199 20.47 1.75 1.85
N PRO A 200 20.40 2.32 3.07
CA PRO A 200 19.37 1.91 4.02
C PRO A 200 17.97 2.09 3.45
N VAL A 201 17.08 1.12 3.74
CA VAL A 201 15.67 1.16 3.34
C VAL A 201 14.80 0.99 4.58
N GLY A 202 13.79 1.85 4.70
CA GLY A 202 12.72 1.78 5.69
C GLY A 202 11.38 1.51 5.02
N VAL A 203 10.61 0.55 5.55
CA VAL A 203 9.25 0.28 5.08
C VAL A 203 8.26 0.52 6.21
N VAL A 204 7.35 1.48 6.03
CA VAL A 204 6.22 1.75 6.93
C VAL A 204 5.04 0.92 6.44
N HIS A 205 4.71 -0.14 7.18
CA HIS A 205 3.62 -1.04 6.83
C HIS A 205 2.35 -0.67 7.59
N VAL A 206 1.29 -0.29 6.84
CA VAL A 206 -0.04 0.02 7.36
C VAL A 206 -1.08 -0.59 6.43
N SER A 207 -1.73 -1.68 6.84
CA SER A 207 -2.75 -2.35 6.02
C SER A 207 -3.83 -3.01 6.87
N LEU A 208 -5.01 -3.27 6.28
CA LEU A 208 -6.10 -3.96 6.95
C LEU A 208 -6.81 -4.93 6.00
N GLY A 209 -6.99 -6.19 6.42
CA GLY A 209 -7.68 -7.22 5.63
C GLY A 209 -9.14 -6.85 5.32
N GLY A 210 -9.56 -7.11 4.08
CA GLY A 210 -10.93 -6.91 3.62
C GLY A 210 -11.36 -5.46 3.39
N SER A 211 -10.45 -4.48 3.49
CA SER A 211 -10.78 -3.08 3.30
C SER A 211 -10.90 -2.69 1.83
N GLU A 212 -11.88 -1.86 1.52
CA GLU A 212 -12.09 -1.23 0.21
C GLU A 212 -11.29 0.07 0.08
N MET A 213 -11.10 0.56 -1.16
CA MET A 213 -10.44 1.84 -1.45
C MET A 213 -11.05 3.02 -0.69
N LEU A 214 -12.38 3.05 -0.55
CA LEU A 214 -13.08 4.13 0.15
C LEU A 214 -12.57 4.36 1.57
N ALA A 215 -12.19 3.31 2.31
CA ALA A 215 -11.64 3.44 3.66
C ALA A 215 -10.27 4.16 3.70
N TRP A 216 -9.54 4.16 2.58
CA TRP A 216 -8.19 4.72 2.43
C TRP A 216 -8.16 6.08 1.72
N ILE A 217 -9.30 6.59 1.26
CA ILE A 217 -9.39 7.92 0.63
C ILE A 217 -9.45 9.01 1.71
N PRO A 218 -8.65 10.09 1.61
CA PRO A 218 -8.69 11.20 2.57
C PRO A 218 -10.10 11.77 2.71
N LYS A 219 -10.53 12.05 3.95
CA LYS A 219 -11.86 12.59 4.23
C LYS A 219 -12.16 13.87 3.44
N SER A 220 -11.18 14.74 3.25
CA SER A 220 -11.30 15.96 2.44
C SER A 220 -11.64 15.71 0.95
N VAL A 221 -11.28 14.55 0.41
CA VAL A 221 -11.68 14.11 -0.94
C VAL A 221 -13.09 13.57 -0.91
N LEU A 222 -13.42 12.75 0.10
CA LEU A 222 -14.75 12.16 0.27
C LEU A 222 -15.83 13.22 0.45
N GLU A 223 -15.59 14.23 1.30
CA GLU A 223 -16.49 15.35 1.50
C GLU A 223 -16.83 16.09 0.20
N LYS A 224 -15.86 16.22 -0.68
CA LYS A 224 -16.02 16.94 -1.95
C LYS A 224 -16.66 16.09 -3.04
N LYS A 225 -16.27 14.82 -3.18
CA LYS A 225 -16.62 13.96 -4.32
C LYS A 225 -17.65 12.87 -3.98
N TYR A 226 -17.66 12.40 -2.74
CA TYR A 226 -18.44 11.26 -2.27
C TYR A 226 -19.21 11.59 -0.97
N PRO A 227 -19.90 12.73 -0.84
CA PRO A 227 -20.49 13.15 0.44
C PRO A 227 -21.53 12.15 0.96
N LYS A 228 -22.18 11.39 0.08
CA LYS A 228 -23.16 10.35 0.46
C LYS A 228 -22.50 9.19 1.20
N SER A 229 -21.26 8.84 0.86
CA SER A 229 -20.51 7.77 1.52
C SER A 229 -20.09 8.11 2.96
N LEU A 230 -20.22 9.37 3.39
CA LEU A 230 -19.95 9.81 4.76
C LEU A 230 -21.23 9.85 5.64
N GLY A 231 -22.38 9.52 5.08
CA GLY A 231 -23.65 9.48 5.79
C GLY A 231 -23.72 8.35 6.83
N LYS A 232 -24.72 8.39 7.71
CA LYS A 232 -24.94 7.33 8.72
C LYS A 232 -25.18 5.95 8.10
N ASP A 233 -25.76 5.91 6.90
CA ASP A 233 -26.07 4.68 6.15
C ASP A 233 -24.98 4.31 5.14
N TRP A 234 -23.72 4.77 5.33
CA TRP A 234 -22.64 4.53 4.41
C TRP A 234 -22.48 3.05 3.98
N MET A 235 -22.74 2.11 4.90
CA MET A 235 -22.61 0.67 4.64
C MET A 235 -23.66 0.13 3.65
N HIS A 236 -24.76 0.88 3.41
CA HIS A 236 -25.78 0.54 2.42
C HIS A 236 -25.56 1.26 1.08
N ASP A 237 -24.49 2.05 0.95
CA ASP A 237 -24.14 2.63 -0.35
C ASP A 237 -23.91 1.48 -1.36
N LYS A 238 -24.42 1.68 -2.59
CA LYS A 238 -24.25 0.69 -3.68
C LYS A 238 -22.82 0.39 -4.06
N ASN A 239 -21.91 1.28 -3.66
CA ASN A 239 -20.47 1.17 -3.92
C ASN A 239 -19.72 0.36 -2.84
N ILE A 240 -20.42 -0.12 -1.81
CA ILE A 240 -19.86 -0.97 -0.76
C ILE A 240 -20.12 -2.43 -1.12
N ASP A 241 -19.08 -3.25 -1.06
CA ASP A 241 -19.14 -4.68 -1.36
C ASP A 241 -20.26 -5.37 -0.53
N PRO A 242 -21.28 -5.93 -1.19
CA PRO A 242 -22.41 -6.58 -0.53
C PRO A 242 -22.06 -7.96 0.03
N TYR A 243 -20.99 -8.61 -0.44
CA TYR A 243 -20.66 -10.00 -0.13
C TYR A 243 -19.74 -10.14 1.08
N TRP A 244 -18.83 -9.19 1.26
CA TRP A 244 -17.83 -9.26 2.33
C TRP A 244 -17.90 -8.06 3.28
N VAL A 245 -17.75 -6.83 2.77
CA VAL A 245 -17.60 -5.63 3.60
C VAL A 245 -18.86 -5.33 4.40
N ARG A 246 -20.02 -5.32 3.73
CA ARG A 246 -21.31 -5.02 4.39
C ARG A 246 -21.69 -6.07 5.44
N PRO A 247 -21.73 -7.38 5.15
CA PRO A 247 -22.08 -8.39 6.16
C PRO A 247 -21.11 -8.38 7.34
N ARG A 248 -19.83 -8.14 7.10
CA ARG A 248 -18.81 -8.08 8.15
C ARG A 248 -19.03 -6.86 9.04
N THR A 249 -19.27 -5.70 8.46
CA THR A 249 -19.55 -4.45 9.17
C THR A 249 -20.78 -4.59 10.06
N LEU A 250 -21.89 -5.07 9.50
CA LEU A 250 -23.13 -5.31 10.26
C LEU A 250 -22.89 -6.26 11.43
N LYS A 251 -22.13 -7.34 11.21
CA LYS A 251 -21.78 -8.30 12.26
C LYS A 251 -20.95 -7.66 13.38
N ASN A 252 -19.95 -6.84 13.01
CA ASN A 252 -19.05 -6.21 13.98
C ASN A 252 -19.78 -5.13 14.82
N LEU A 253 -20.64 -4.33 14.20
CA LEU A 253 -21.36 -3.27 14.86
C LEU A 253 -22.50 -3.78 15.76
N GLY A 254 -23.09 -4.94 15.44
CA GLY A 254 -24.30 -5.42 16.13
C GLY A 254 -25.43 -4.41 15.98
N ASP A 255 -25.97 -3.91 17.11
CA ASP A 255 -27.06 -2.93 17.13
C ASP A 255 -26.60 -1.46 17.18
N ASP A 256 -25.27 -1.21 17.30
CA ASP A 256 -24.71 0.16 17.39
C ASP A 256 -24.12 0.61 16.05
N PHE A 257 -24.98 0.96 15.11
CA PHE A 257 -24.57 1.47 13.79
C PHE A 257 -23.96 2.88 13.82
N SER A 258 -23.96 3.56 14.98
CA SER A 258 -23.32 4.88 15.16
C SER A 258 -21.82 4.78 15.49
N ALA A 259 -21.34 3.60 15.87
CA ALA A 259 -19.95 3.39 16.22
C ALA A 259 -19.05 3.45 14.97
N PRO A 260 -17.83 3.99 15.09
CA PRO A 260 -16.86 3.92 14.00
C PRO A 260 -16.51 2.48 13.63
N HIS A 261 -16.26 2.24 12.34
CA HIS A 261 -15.82 0.95 11.83
C HIS A 261 -14.59 1.12 10.93
N PRO A 262 -13.62 0.19 10.96
CA PRO A 262 -12.41 0.31 10.12
C PRO A 262 -12.68 0.40 8.62
N TYR A 263 -13.78 -0.21 8.14
CA TYR A 263 -14.18 -0.12 6.73
C TYR A 263 -14.95 1.16 6.37
N GLN A 264 -15.27 2.00 7.37
CA GLN A 264 -15.94 3.27 7.11
C GLN A 264 -15.09 4.14 6.17
N PRO A 265 -15.69 4.79 5.16
CA PRO A 265 -14.97 5.67 4.24
C PRO A 265 -14.09 6.70 4.95
N GLY A 266 -12.81 6.76 4.56
CA GLY A 266 -11.81 7.64 5.13
C GLY A 266 -11.17 7.16 6.44
N TYR A 267 -11.75 6.20 7.14
CA TYR A 267 -11.30 5.83 8.48
C TYR A 267 -9.84 5.36 8.53
N LEU A 268 -9.46 4.48 7.61
CA LEU A 268 -8.10 3.93 7.57
C LEU A 268 -7.07 4.95 7.11
N PHE A 269 -7.45 5.88 6.24
CA PHE A 269 -6.56 6.99 5.90
C PHE A 269 -6.29 7.87 7.12
N GLU A 270 -7.34 8.32 7.82
CA GLU A 270 -7.21 9.26 8.94
C GLU A 270 -6.45 8.66 10.13
N ASN A 271 -6.62 7.37 10.40
CA ASN A 271 -6.01 6.70 11.56
C ASN A 271 -4.73 5.91 11.24
N GLY A 272 -4.50 5.56 9.98
CA GLY A 272 -3.33 4.77 9.57
C GLY A 272 -2.30 5.56 8.79
N ILE A 273 -2.72 6.43 7.88
CA ILE A 273 -1.83 7.15 6.95
C ILE A 273 -1.60 8.59 7.38
N ALA A 274 -2.63 9.30 7.85
CA ALA A 274 -2.52 10.71 8.22
C ALA A 274 -1.46 10.99 9.31
N PRO A 275 -1.18 10.10 10.27
CA PRO A 275 -0.06 10.28 11.20
C PRO A 275 1.30 10.46 10.52
N TRP A 276 1.48 9.89 9.32
CA TRP A 276 2.73 9.92 8.55
C TRP A 276 2.89 11.14 7.62
N LEU A 277 1.89 12.02 7.51
CA LEU A 277 1.91 13.11 6.53
C LEU A 277 3.07 14.10 6.69
N LYS A 278 3.66 14.17 7.88
CA LYS A 278 4.86 14.98 8.14
C LYS A 278 6.17 14.19 8.00
N PHE A 279 6.09 12.88 7.91
CA PHE A 279 7.27 12.02 7.74
C PHE A 279 7.54 11.85 6.24
N PRO A 280 8.65 12.38 5.71
CA PRO A 280 8.93 12.28 4.29
C PRO A 280 9.10 10.83 3.85
N VAL A 281 8.48 10.48 2.72
CA VAL A 281 8.57 9.15 2.11
C VAL A 281 8.89 9.27 0.62
N ALA A 282 9.60 8.28 0.09
CA ALA A 282 9.98 8.19 -1.31
C ALA A 282 8.79 7.78 -2.19
N GLY A 283 7.87 6.95 -1.68
CA GLY A 283 6.73 6.46 -2.43
C GLY A 283 5.87 5.47 -1.67
N VAL A 284 4.93 4.87 -2.39
CA VAL A 284 3.96 3.91 -1.87
C VAL A 284 4.00 2.62 -2.68
N ILE A 285 4.04 1.47 -2.02
CA ILE A 285 3.64 0.20 -2.62
C ILE A 285 2.23 -0.15 -2.15
N TRP A 286 1.35 -0.51 -3.11
CA TRP A 286 -0.08 -0.69 -2.87
C TRP A 286 -0.58 -2.06 -3.35
N TYR A 287 -1.12 -2.88 -2.44
CA TYR A 287 -1.72 -4.17 -2.79
C TYR A 287 -3.15 -4.25 -2.25
N GLN A 288 -4.11 -3.98 -3.12
CA GLN A 288 -5.53 -3.95 -2.80
C GLN A 288 -6.34 -4.07 -4.11
N GLY A 289 -7.60 -4.44 -4.01
CA GLY A 289 -8.54 -4.51 -5.11
C GLY A 289 -9.51 -5.67 -5.00
N GLU A 290 -9.22 -6.66 -4.16
CA GLU A 290 -9.99 -7.89 -4.03
C GLU A 290 -11.42 -7.62 -3.52
N SER A 291 -11.60 -6.63 -2.65
CA SER A 291 -12.92 -6.21 -2.16
C SER A 291 -13.67 -5.37 -3.21
N ASP A 292 -12.98 -4.48 -3.91
CA ASP A 292 -13.59 -3.60 -4.93
C ASP A 292 -13.92 -4.34 -6.23
N ALA A 293 -13.22 -5.43 -6.53
CA ALA A 293 -13.48 -6.26 -7.72
C ALA A 293 -14.77 -7.10 -7.64
N ALA A 294 -15.48 -7.07 -6.51
CA ALA A 294 -16.79 -7.70 -6.35
C ALA A 294 -17.93 -6.94 -7.08
N LEU A 295 -17.68 -5.69 -7.49
CA LEU A 295 -18.69 -4.81 -8.08
C LEU A 295 -18.43 -4.51 -9.56
N SER A 296 -19.48 -4.60 -10.41
CA SER A 296 -19.46 -4.24 -11.84
C SER A 296 -19.50 -2.73 -12.06
N ILE A 297 -18.54 -2.01 -11.54
CA ILE A 297 -18.49 -0.54 -11.62
C ILE A 297 -17.08 -0.07 -11.99
N SER A 298 -16.53 -0.65 -13.05
CA SER A 298 -15.13 -0.42 -13.44
C SER A 298 -14.76 1.07 -13.56
N GLU A 299 -15.62 1.92 -14.14
CA GLU A 299 -15.35 3.35 -14.26
C GLU A 299 -15.38 4.05 -12.87
N HIS A 300 -16.26 3.63 -11.97
CA HIS A 300 -16.25 4.12 -10.59
C HIS A 300 -14.98 3.69 -9.85
N ASN A 301 -14.59 2.42 -9.97
CA ASN A 301 -13.36 1.88 -9.38
C ASN A 301 -12.12 2.61 -9.93
N ARG A 302 -12.10 2.95 -11.24
CA ARG A 302 -11.05 3.77 -11.84
C ARG A 302 -10.99 5.16 -11.19
N GLN A 303 -12.13 5.79 -11.00
CA GLN A 303 -12.20 7.10 -10.35
C GLN A 303 -11.78 7.02 -8.88
N LEU A 304 -12.22 6.00 -8.13
CA LEU A 304 -11.82 5.80 -6.72
C LEU A 304 -10.31 5.61 -6.58
N LEU A 305 -9.70 4.78 -7.43
CA LEU A 305 -8.25 4.55 -7.41
C LEU A 305 -7.47 5.82 -7.77
N THR A 306 -7.95 6.57 -8.77
CA THR A 306 -7.40 7.88 -9.12
C THR A 306 -7.48 8.87 -7.97
N ASP A 307 -8.63 8.92 -7.28
CA ASP A 307 -8.86 9.84 -6.15
C ASP A 307 -8.08 9.44 -4.90
N LEU A 308 -7.88 8.16 -4.66
CA LEU A 308 -6.99 7.67 -3.63
C LEU A 308 -5.56 8.17 -3.86
N ILE A 309 -4.99 7.89 -5.04
CA ILE A 309 -3.61 8.27 -5.38
C ILE A 309 -3.41 9.79 -5.34
N THR A 310 -4.28 10.53 -6.01
CA THR A 310 -4.18 12.00 -6.06
C THR A 310 -4.47 12.65 -4.72
N GLY A 311 -5.38 12.06 -3.93
CA GLY A 311 -5.69 12.48 -2.56
C GLY A 311 -4.49 12.30 -1.63
N TRP A 312 -3.81 11.15 -1.68
CA TRP A 312 -2.59 10.92 -0.90
C TRP A 312 -1.48 11.89 -1.32
N ARG A 313 -1.23 12.04 -2.63
CA ARG A 313 -0.24 13.03 -3.15
C ARG A 313 -0.50 14.43 -2.63
N LYS A 314 -1.76 14.86 -2.62
CA LYS A 314 -2.16 16.17 -2.08
C LYS A 314 -1.91 16.25 -0.57
N ALA A 315 -2.30 15.22 0.19
CA ALA A 315 -2.13 15.18 1.65
C ALA A 315 -0.65 15.20 2.05
N PHE A 316 0.20 14.41 1.38
CA PHE A 316 1.66 14.42 1.57
C PHE A 316 2.36 15.65 0.98
N LYS A 317 1.64 16.55 0.31
CA LYS A 317 2.19 17.71 -0.42
C LYS A 317 3.29 17.31 -1.43
N ASN A 318 3.18 16.13 -1.99
CA ASN A 318 4.08 15.58 -3.00
C ASN A 318 3.30 15.12 -4.23
N PRO A 319 3.04 16.00 -5.22
CA PRO A 319 2.26 15.66 -6.42
C PRO A 319 2.95 14.62 -7.31
N GLN A 320 4.24 14.40 -7.12
CA GLN A 320 5.06 13.44 -7.86
C GLN A 320 5.34 12.15 -7.08
N MET A 321 4.71 11.94 -5.92
CA MET A 321 4.92 10.74 -5.12
C MET A 321 4.61 9.48 -5.92
N PRO A 322 5.58 8.56 -6.11
CA PRO A 322 5.38 7.33 -6.85
C PRO A 322 4.39 6.40 -6.15
N PHE A 323 3.57 5.70 -6.97
CA PHE A 323 2.76 4.57 -6.54
C PHE A 323 3.12 3.35 -7.37
N CYS A 324 3.57 2.29 -6.72
CA CYS A 324 3.83 0.99 -7.33
C CYS A 324 2.74 0.02 -6.86
N MET A 325 1.80 -0.30 -7.75
CA MET A 325 0.65 -1.15 -7.43
C MET A 325 0.92 -2.61 -7.80
N VAL A 326 0.31 -3.52 -7.07
CA VAL A 326 0.22 -4.93 -7.44
C VAL A 326 -1.08 -5.15 -8.21
N GLN A 327 -0.99 -5.62 -9.45
CA GLN A 327 -2.17 -6.06 -10.19
C GLN A 327 -2.75 -7.32 -9.53
N LEU A 328 -4.08 -7.44 -9.50
CA LEU A 328 -4.72 -8.64 -8.95
C LEU A 328 -4.27 -9.90 -9.68
N PRO A 329 -3.79 -10.95 -8.95
CA PRO A 329 -3.39 -12.23 -9.53
C PRO A 329 -4.61 -13.01 -10.05
N ARG A 330 -4.38 -14.14 -10.73
CA ARG A 330 -5.47 -15.08 -11.06
C ARG A 330 -6.05 -15.70 -9.79
N ILE A 331 -7.33 -16.08 -9.85
CA ILE A 331 -8.02 -16.81 -8.79
C ILE A 331 -9.04 -17.76 -9.40
N LYS A 332 -9.12 -19.00 -8.91
CA LYS A 332 -10.14 -19.96 -9.31
C LYS A 332 -11.40 -19.75 -8.49
N ASP A 333 -12.19 -18.74 -8.84
CA ASP A 333 -13.48 -18.48 -8.20
C ASP A 333 -14.61 -19.21 -8.95
N LEU A 334 -15.38 -19.99 -8.20
CA LEU A 334 -16.54 -20.74 -8.70
C LEU A 334 -17.86 -20.18 -8.16
N THR A 335 -17.82 -19.12 -7.35
CA THR A 335 -19.00 -18.57 -6.66
C THR A 335 -19.67 -17.43 -7.41
N HIS A 336 -19.08 -16.97 -8.52
CA HIS A 336 -19.51 -15.80 -9.29
C HIS A 336 -19.46 -14.46 -8.52
N GLU A 337 -18.89 -14.44 -7.32
CA GLU A 337 -18.73 -13.22 -6.52
C GLU A 337 -17.60 -12.30 -7.04
N ARG A 338 -16.74 -12.83 -7.92
CA ARG A 338 -15.55 -12.14 -8.44
C ARG A 338 -15.47 -12.08 -9.95
N VAL A 339 -16.64 -12.09 -10.61
CA VAL A 339 -16.73 -12.07 -12.08
C VAL A 339 -16.10 -10.81 -12.69
N TYR A 340 -15.99 -9.72 -11.92
CA TYR A 340 -15.43 -8.46 -12.36
C TYR A 340 -13.92 -8.30 -12.05
N TRP A 341 -13.25 -9.40 -11.74
CA TRP A 341 -11.82 -9.42 -11.47
C TRP A 341 -10.96 -9.02 -12.68
N PRO A 342 -11.26 -9.45 -13.92
CA PRO A 342 -10.56 -8.98 -15.11
C PRO A 342 -10.73 -7.47 -15.36
N GLU A 343 -11.93 -6.93 -15.17
CA GLU A 343 -12.24 -5.51 -15.29
C GLU A 343 -11.44 -4.69 -14.27
N PHE A 344 -11.29 -5.20 -13.04
CA PHE A 344 -10.49 -4.51 -12.03
C PHE A 344 -8.98 -4.52 -12.36
N ARG A 345 -8.46 -5.59 -12.95
CA ARG A 345 -7.09 -5.62 -13.50
C ARG A 345 -6.90 -4.54 -14.55
N GLU A 346 -7.88 -4.35 -15.44
CA GLU A 346 -7.84 -3.29 -16.45
C GLU A 346 -7.92 -1.90 -15.79
N VAL A 347 -8.72 -1.71 -14.75
CA VAL A 347 -8.72 -0.47 -13.95
C VAL A 347 -7.31 -0.16 -13.43
N GLN A 348 -6.62 -1.13 -12.85
CA GLN A 348 -5.25 -0.97 -12.35
C GLN A 348 -4.28 -0.61 -13.47
N SER A 349 -4.33 -1.33 -14.60
CA SER A 349 -3.51 -1.06 -15.78
C SER A 349 -3.80 0.31 -16.38
N ARG A 350 -5.06 0.70 -16.49
CA ARG A 350 -5.48 1.98 -17.06
C ARG A 350 -5.04 3.15 -16.20
N VAL A 351 -5.24 3.09 -14.88
CA VAL A 351 -4.78 4.14 -13.97
C VAL A 351 -3.26 4.29 -13.98
N SER A 352 -2.51 3.18 -14.14
CA SER A 352 -1.05 3.25 -14.28
C SER A 352 -0.59 3.92 -15.57
N ARG A 353 -1.38 3.87 -16.66
CA ARG A 353 -1.09 4.59 -17.90
C ARG A 353 -1.54 6.05 -17.88
N GLU A 354 -2.64 6.35 -17.18
CA GLU A 354 -3.24 7.71 -17.13
C GLU A 354 -2.53 8.65 -16.15
N LEU A 355 -2.02 8.13 -15.04
CA LEU A 355 -1.39 8.94 -13.99
C LEU A 355 0.14 8.87 -14.09
N PRO A 356 0.84 10.01 -14.09
CA PRO A 356 2.29 10.02 -14.09
C PRO A 356 2.82 9.40 -12.80
N ARG A 357 3.94 8.66 -12.88
CA ARG A 357 4.61 7.99 -11.76
C ARG A 357 3.70 7.03 -10.98
N VAL A 358 2.75 6.41 -11.67
CA VAL A 358 1.96 5.28 -11.18
C VAL A 358 2.34 4.06 -12.02
N TYR A 359 2.72 3.00 -11.37
CA TYR A 359 3.25 1.79 -11.98
C TYR A 359 2.50 0.58 -11.48
N CYS A 360 2.42 -0.48 -12.30
CA CYS A 360 1.67 -1.68 -11.98
C CYS A 360 2.52 -2.93 -12.19
N ALA A 361 2.79 -3.67 -11.12
CA ALA A 361 3.47 -4.96 -11.20
C ALA A 361 2.47 -6.06 -11.55
N VAL A 362 2.63 -6.71 -12.68
CA VAL A 362 1.78 -7.82 -13.12
C VAL A 362 2.08 -9.06 -12.28
N THR A 363 1.04 -9.67 -11.70
CA THR A 363 1.15 -10.86 -10.85
C THR A 363 0.17 -11.98 -11.26
N LEU A 364 -0.29 -11.94 -12.51
CA LEU A 364 -1.26 -12.87 -13.07
C LEU A 364 -0.87 -14.35 -12.88
N ASP A 365 0.41 -14.66 -13.02
CA ASP A 365 1.03 -15.98 -12.87
C ASP A 365 1.19 -16.45 -11.40
N LEU A 366 1.07 -15.54 -10.43
CA LEU A 366 1.36 -15.79 -9.03
C LEU A 366 0.14 -16.21 -8.20
N GLY A 367 -1.05 -16.17 -8.80
CA GLY A 367 -2.30 -16.49 -8.12
C GLY A 367 -2.47 -17.98 -7.78
N THR A 368 -3.53 -18.28 -7.04
CA THR A 368 -3.88 -19.62 -6.58
C THR A 368 -4.62 -20.42 -7.65
N THR A 369 -4.57 -21.74 -7.52
CA THR A 369 -5.37 -22.70 -8.31
C THR A 369 -6.63 -23.16 -7.56
N ASN A 370 -6.93 -22.51 -6.44
CA ASN A 370 -8.11 -22.73 -5.61
C ASN A 370 -8.84 -21.40 -5.35
N ARG A 371 -9.82 -21.40 -4.46
CA ARG A 371 -10.64 -20.23 -4.10
C ARG A 371 -9.97 -19.25 -3.12
N ASP A 372 -8.77 -19.57 -2.63
CA ASP A 372 -8.08 -18.69 -1.70
C ASP A 372 -7.57 -17.44 -2.44
N VAL A 373 -8.00 -16.27 -1.97
CA VAL A 373 -7.58 -14.96 -2.49
C VAL A 373 -6.15 -14.60 -2.06
N HIS A 374 -5.52 -15.42 -1.23
CA HIS A 374 -4.22 -15.15 -0.62
C HIS A 374 -3.13 -16.06 -1.21
N PRO A 375 -2.59 -15.76 -2.40
CA PRO A 375 -1.50 -16.55 -2.94
C PRO A 375 -0.27 -16.46 -2.03
N PRO A 376 0.34 -17.60 -1.68
CA PRO A 376 1.47 -17.64 -0.74
C PRO A 376 2.80 -17.18 -1.37
N ARG A 377 2.84 -16.95 -2.68
CA ARG A 377 4.00 -16.51 -3.48
C ARG A 377 4.23 -15.01 -3.33
N LYS A 378 4.68 -14.54 -2.16
CA LYS A 378 4.88 -13.12 -1.87
C LYS A 378 6.29 -12.62 -2.21
N LEU A 379 7.27 -13.52 -2.34
CA LEU A 379 8.65 -13.21 -2.72
C LEU A 379 8.66 -12.51 -4.09
N GLU A 380 8.12 -13.16 -5.09
CA GLU A 380 8.11 -12.65 -6.47
C GLU A 380 7.34 -11.32 -6.58
N VAL A 381 6.27 -11.14 -5.78
CA VAL A 381 5.54 -9.87 -5.73
C VAL A 381 6.43 -8.73 -5.23
N GLY A 382 7.13 -8.96 -4.11
CA GLY A 382 8.05 -7.97 -3.54
C GLY A 382 9.21 -7.64 -4.47
N GLU A 383 9.82 -8.65 -5.10
CA GLU A 383 10.93 -8.47 -6.05
C GLU A 383 10.51 -7.70 -7.30
N ARG A 384 9.32 -7.99 -7.88
CA ARG A 384 8.78 -7.24 -9.03
C ARG A 384 8.53 -5.78 -8.67
N LEU A 385 7.95 -5.50 -7.51
CA LEU A 385 7.77 -4.13 -7.02
C LEU A 385 9.11 -3.42 -6.82
N ALA A 386 10.12 -4.10 -6.28
CA ALA A 386 11.44 -3.53 -6.06
C ALA A 386 12.19 -3.24 -7.37
N ALA A 387 12.12 -4.16 -8.35
CA ALA A 387 12.69 -3.95 -9.68
C ALA A 387 12.03 -2.76 -10.38
N LEU A 388 10.71 -2.67 -10.32
CA LEU A 388 9.91 -1.58 -10.86
C LEU A 388 10.26 -0.23 -10.20
N ALA A 389 10.34 -0.17 -8.86
CA ALA A 389 10.75 1.03 -8.15
C ALA A 389 12.21 1.41 -8.45
N ALA A 390 13.14 0.45 -8.45
CA ALA A 390 14.55 0.71 -8.73
C ALA A 390 14.75 1.26 -10.15
N SER A 391 14.07 0.70 -11.16
CA SER A 391 14.15 1.18 -12.53
C SER A 391 13.44 2.52 -12.71
N GLN A 392 12.16 2.62 -12.34
CA GLN A 392 11.28 3.73 -12.72
C GLN A 392 11.35 4.94 -11.78
N VAL A 393 11.75 4.73 -10.53
CA VAL A 393 11.85 5.82 -9.54
C VAL A 393 13.30 6.26 -9.38
N TYR A 394 14.24 5.31 -9.36
CA TYR A 394 15.65 5.59 -9.10
C TYR A 394 16.54 5.53 -10.36
N GLY A 395 16.01 5.12 -11.51
CA GLY A 395 16.73 5.11 -12.78
C GLY A 395 17.82 4.03 -12.87
N VAL A 396 17.73 2.97 -12.06
CA VAL A 396 18.68 1.83 -12.14
C VAL A 396 18.48 1.12 -13.48
N GLN A 397 19.53 1.05 -14.27
CA GLN A 397 19.51 0.47 -15.61
C GLN A 397 19.69 -1.04 -15.60
N GLY A 398 19.25 -1.73 -16.67
CA GLY A 398 19.47 -3.17 -16.87
C GLY A 398 18.59 -4.07 -16.02
N LEU A 399 17.58 -3.54 -15.36
CA LEU A 399 16.62 -4.33 -14.58
C LEU A 399 15.41 -4.72 -15.42
N ALA A 400 15.07 -6.00 -15.42
CA ALA A 400 13.79 -6.49 -15.90
C ALA A 400 12.69 -6.11 -14.88
N TYR A 401 11.84 -5.16 -15.23
CA TYR A 401 10.78 -4.65 -14.36
C TYR A 401 9.36 -4.81 -14.92
N SER A 402 9.24 -5.15 -16.21
CA SER A 402 7.96 -5.38 -16.89
C SER A 402 8.03 -6.62 -17.77
N GLY A 403 6.95 -7.38 -17.81
CA GLY A 403 6.68 -8.34 -18.87
C GLY A 403 6.09 -7.64 -20.10
N PRO A 404 5.73 -8.39 -21.16
CA PRO A 404 5.16 -7.83 -22.36
C PRO A 404 3.88 -7.04 -22.08
N VAL A 405 3.79 -5.83 -22.64
CA VAL A 405 2.63 -4.94 -22.56
C VAL A 405 2.11 -4.70 -23.98
N PHE A 406 0.80 -4.87 -24.17
CA PHE A 406 0.19 -4.62 -25.47
C PHE A 406 0.52 -3.21 -26.00
N ALA A 407 1.05 -3.13 -27.20
CA ALA A 407 1.42 -1.89 -27.88
C ALA A 407 0.45 -1.55 -29.02
N ARG A 408 0.24 -2.47 -29.94
CA ARG A 408 -0.64 -2.27 -31.10
C ARG A 408 -1.14 -3.60 -31.70
N ALA A 409 -2.24 -3.52 -32.43
CA ALA A 409 -2.79 -4.63 -33.22
C ALA A 409 -2.88 -4.22 -34.68
N GLU A 410 -2.55 -5.16 -35.56
CA GLU A 410 -2.65 -5.01 -37.01
C GLU A 410 -3.62 -6.07 -37.54
N ALA A 411 -4.77 -5.64 -38.10
CA ALA A 411 -5.70 -6.54 -38.74
C ALA A 411 -5.25 -6.85 -40.17
N ALA A 412 -5.18 -8.14 -40.51
CA ALA A 412 -5.00 -8.62 -41.87
C ALA A 412 -6.20 -9.50 -42.24
N SER A 413 -6.31 -9.92 -43.53
CA SER A 413 -7.43 -10.77 -43.98
C SER A 413 -7.48 -12.06 -43.18
N GLY A 414 -8.44 -12.15 -42.24
CA GLY A 414 -8.68 -13.34 -41.41
C GLY A 414 -7.72 -13.56 -40.24
N SER A 415 -6.82 -12.60 -39.94
CA SER A 415 -5.89 -12.69 -38.81
C SER A 415 -5.66 -11.33 -38.13
N VAL A 416 -5.13 -11.35 -36.93
CA VAL A 416 -4.71 -10.17 -36.16
C VAL A 416 -3.30 -10.40 -35.64
N ALA A 417 -2.36 -9.51 -35.99
CA ALA A 417 -1.02 -9.50 -35.40
C ALA A 417 -0.99 -8.56 -34.19
N LEU A 418 -0.51 -9.06 -33.06
CA LEU A 418 -0.34 -8.30 -31.82
C LEU A 418 1.13 -8.05 -31.54
N HIS A 419 1.48 -6.80 -31.31
CA HIS A 419 2.82 -6.36 -30.93
C HIS A 419 2.84 -5.87 -29.49
N PHE A 420 3.96 -6.09 -28.82
CA PHE A 420 4.12 -5.78 -27.42
C PHE A 420 5.41 -4.99 -27.16
N ASP A 421 5.33 -4.05 -26.24
CA ASP A 421 6.51 -3.46 -25.62
C ASP A 421 7.08 -4.43 -24.58
N PHE A 422 8.35 -4.32 -24.21
CA PHE A 422 9.06 -5.20 -23.27
C PHE A 422 9.02 -6.69 -23.65
N ALA A 423 8.97 -6.97 -24.94
CA ALA A 423 8.77 -8.29 -25.51
C ALA A 423 10.06 -8.96 -26.01
N GLU A 424 11.23 -8.48 -25.60
CA GLU A 424 12.50 -9.11 -25.96
C GLU A 424 12.49 -10.59 -25.56
N GLY A 425 12.81 -11.50 -26.50
CA GLY A 425 12.77 -12.95 -26.27
C GLY A 425 11.39 -13.49 -25.95
N LEU A 426 10.33 -12.88 -26.53
CA LEU A 426 8.92 -13.32 -26.35
C LEU A 426 8.79 -14.82 -26.62
N ARG A 427 8.26 -15.54 -25.64
CA ARG A 427 8.13 -17.00 -25.68
C ARG A 427 7.00 -17.50 -24.78
N THR A 428 6.67 -18.76 -24.90
CA THR A 428 5.79 -19.44 -23.94
C THR A 428 6.60 -20.21 -22.90
N THR A 429 6.09 -20.30 -21.68
CA THR A 429 6.75 -20.98 -20.56
C THR A 429 6.81 -22.49 -20.70
N ASN A 430 5.93 -23.08 -21.53
CA ASN A 430 5.73 -24.53 -21.66
C ASN A 430 5.92 -25.06 -23.09
N GLY A 431 6.36 -24.22 -24.02
CA GLY A 431 6.54 -24.60 -25.43
C GLY A 431 5.24 -24.82 -26.22
N ALA A 432 4.07 -24.71 -25.59
CA ALA A 432 2.79 -24.78 -26.27
C ALA A 432 2.46 -23.43 -26.94
N ALA A 433 1.43 -23.40 -27.79
CA ALA A 433 0.91 -22.16 -28.38
C ALA A 433 0.51 -21.13 -27.28
N PRO A 434 0.64 -19.82 -27.56
CA PRO A 434 0.19 -18.79 -26.62
C PRO A 434 -1.31 -18.95 -26.30
N ALA A 435 -1.67 -18.90 -25.02
CA ALA A 435 -3.03 -19.17 -24.55
C ALA A 435 -3.68 -17.92 -23.92
N GLY A 436 -5.03 -17.90 -23.94
CA GLY A 436 -5.80 -16.86 -23.23
C GLY A 436 -6.21 -15.68 -24.10
N PHE A 437 -6.11 -15.77 -25.43
CA PHE A 437 -6.57 -14.76 -26.37
C PHE A 437 -8.00 -15.03 -26.84
N GLU A 438 -8.76 -13.96 -27.00
CA GLU A 438 -10.12 -14.01 -27.53
C GLU A 438 -10.35 -12.84 -28.50
N LEU A 439 -11.13 -13.08 -29.57
CA LEU A 439 -11.51 -12.11 -30.58
C LEU A 439 -13.02 -11.87 -30.58
N SER A 440 -13.41 -10.67 -30.97
CA SER A 440 -14.82 -10.29 -31.13
C SER A 440 -15.01 -9.35 -32.32
N ALA A 441 -16.17 -9.44 -32.96
CA ALA A 441 -16.61 -8.52 -34.00
C ALA A 441 -17.41 -7.33 -33.45
N ASP A 442 -18.07 -7.47 -32.31
CA ASP A 442 -19.04 -6.52 -31.73
C ASP A 442 -18.65 -5.94 -30.38
N GLY A 443 -17.55 -6.44 -29.77
CA GLY A 443 -17.10 -6.07 -28.44
C GLY A 443 -17.96 -6.64 -27.29
N LYS A 444 -18.91 -7.51 -27.62
CA LYS A 444 -19.83 -8.12 -26.65
C LYS A 444 -19.64 -9.64 -26.57
N THR A 445 -19.62 -10.30 -27.71
CA THR A 445 -19.45 -11.73 -27.82
C THR A 445 -18.01 -12.04 -28.22
N TYR A 446 -17.29 -12.71 -27.35
CA TYR A 446 -15.89 -13.08 -27.54
C TYR A 446 -15.75 -14.59 -27.76
N TYR A 447 -14.85 -14.96 -28.68
CA TYR A 447 -14.53 -16.34 -28.99
C TYR A 447 -13.02 -16.60 -28.78
N PRO A 448 -12.63 -17.75 -28.24
CA PRO A 448 -11.23 -18.15 -28.17
C PRO A 448 -10.55 -18.07 -29.53
N ALA A 449 -9.37 -17.52 -29.56
CA ALA A 449 -8.54 -17.42 -30.76
C ALA A 449 -7.39 -18.42 -30.70
N GLU A 450 -7.07 -19.01 -31.83
CA GLU A 450 -5.82 -19.71 -32.04
C GLU A 450 -4.70 -18.69 -32.12
N ALA A 451 -3.59 -18.93 -31.42
CA ALA A 451 -2.47 -18.03 -31.34
C ALA A 451 -1.16 -18.70 -31.69
N GLU A 452 -0.32 -18.01 -32.45
CA GLU A 452 1.01 -18.47 -32.85
C GLU A 452 2.03 -17.35 -32.64
N LEU A 453 3.26 -17.71 -32.24
CA LEU A 453 4.40 -16.78 -32.24
C LEU A 453 5.06 -16.76 -33.60
N ALA A 454 5.02 -15.64 -34.27
CA ALA A 454 5.66 -15.44 -35.57
C ALA A 454 6.21 -14.02 -35.69
N ASP A 455 7.42 -13.86 -36.19
CA ASP A 455 8.06 -12.58 -36.48
C ASP A 455 8.08 -11.58 -35.30
N GLY A 456 8.25 -12.08 -34.07
CA GLY A 456 8.24 -11.25 -32.86
C GLY A 456 6.87 -10.73 -32.44
N ALA A 457 5.80 -11.24 -33.05
CA ALA A 457 4.40 -10.90 -32.76
C ALA A 457 3.59 -12.15 -32.36
N VAL A 458 2.39 -11.95 -31.80
CA VAL A 458 1.40 -13.00 -31.64
C VAL A 458 0.38 -12.88 -32.75
N GLN A 459 0.31 -13.89 -33.60
CA GLN A 459 -0.67 -14.01 -34.67
C GLN A 459 -1.92 -14.72 -34.15
N LEU A 460 -3.10 -14.10 -34.32
CA LEU A 460 -4.38 -14.63 -33.87
C LEU A 460 -5.29 -14.96 -35.05
N ARG A 461 -6.01 -16.09 -34.97
CA ARG A 461 -7.07 -16.50 -35.89
C ARG A 461 -8.27 -17.03 -35.14
N CYS A 462 -9.46 -16.80 -35.71
CA CYS A 462 -10.71 -17.35 -35.17
C CYS A 462 -11.75 -17.49 -36.28
N ASP A 463 -12.11 -18.70 -36.64
CA ASP A 463 -13.08 -18.95 -37.72
C ASP A 463 -14.47 -18.38 -37.43
N LYS A 464 -14.83 -18.23 -36.15
CA LYS A 464 -16.10 -17.62 -35.72
C LYS A 464 -16.14 -16.11 -35.84
N VAL A 465 -14.99 -15.45 -36.12
CA VAL A 465 -14.86 -13.98 -36.16
C VAL A 465 -14.15 -13.58 -37.46
N ALA A 466 -14.88 -13.54 -38.55
CA ALA A 466 -14.33 -13.22 -39.88
C ALA A 466 -13.73 -11.79 -39.97
N LYS A 467 -14.26 -10.85 -39.18
CA LYS A 467 -13.80 -9.45 -39.14
C LYS A 467 -13.61 -9.03 -37.69
N PRO A 468 -12.47 -9.38 -37.06
CA PRO A 468 -12.20 -9.02 -35.68
C PRO A 468 -12.03 -7.51 -35.52
N ARG A 469 -12.77 -6.94 -34.60
CA ARG A 469 -12.67 -5.52 -34.19
C ARG A 469 -12.16 -5.34 -32.79
N PHE A 470 -12.26 -6.36 -31.97
CA PHE A 470 -11.84 -6.34 -30.58
C PHE A 470 -11.01 -7.57 -30.26
N VAL A 471 -10.01 -7.37 -29.43
CA VAL A 471 -9.16 -8.41 -28.89
C VAL A 471 -9.00 -8.25 -27.38
N ARG A 472 -8.99 -9.35 -26.66
CA ARG A 472 -8.63 -9.37 -25.22
C ARG A 472 -7.73 -10.56 -24.90
N TYR A 473 -6.91 -10.36 -23.86
CA TYR A 473 -5.98 -11.35 -23.35
C TYR A 473 -6.16 -11.54 -21.86
N ALA A 474 -6.17 -12.78 -21.40
CA ALA A 474 -6.29 -13.17 -19.99
C ALA A 474 -7.52 -12.56 -19.29
N TRP A 475 -8.64 -12.45 -20.01
CA TRP A 475 -9.87 -11.81 -19.55
C TRP A 475 -10.79 -12.79 -18.82
N SER A 476 -10.23 -13.42 -17.77
CA SER A 476 -10.95 -14.35 -16.89
C SER A 476 -10.41 -14.21 -15.47
N THR A 477 -11.23 -14.58 -14.48
CA THR A 477 -10.79 -14.66 -13.07
C THR A 477 -9.64 -15.65 -12.94
N PHE A 478 -9.78 -16.83 -13.59
CA PHE A 478 -8.74 -17.83 -13.66
C PHE A 478 -8.29 -18.04 -15.10
N VAL A 479 -7.02 -17.83 -15.32
CA VAL A 479 -6.34 -18.09 -16.58
C VAL A 479 -4.94 -18.61 -16.26
N GLU A 480 -4.44 -19.50 -17.10
CA GLU A 480 -3.06 -20.00 -17.03
C GLU A 480 -2.25 -19.37 -18.16
N PRO A 481 -1.77 -18.14 -17.97
CA PRO A 481 -1.03 -17.43 -18.98
C PRO A 481 0.34 -18.08 -19.13
N ASN A 482 0.74 -18.33 -20.38
CA ASN A 482 2.03 -18.91 -20.69
C ASN A 482 2.96 -17.98 -21.47
N LEU A 483 2.50 -16.79 -21.86
CA LEU A 483 3.28 -15.83 -22.64
C LEU A 483 4.12 -14.94 -21.73
N VAL A 484 5.44 -14.95 -21.96
CA VAL A 484 6.42 -14.22 -21.16
C VAL A 484 7.53 -13.65 -22.06
N ASN A 485 8.30 -12.69 -21.54
CA ASN A 485 9.53 -12.22 -22.18
C ASN A 485 10.76 -13.10 -21.80
N ALA A 486 11.96 -12.70 -22.21
CA ALA A 486 13.22 -13.41 -21.91
C ALA A 486 13.43 -13.60 -20.40
N ASP A 487 13.07 -12.61 -19.59
CA ASP A 487 13.20 -12.60 -18.12
C ASP A 487 12.13 -13.46 -17.40
N GLY A 488 11.18 -14.05 -18.15
CA GLY A 488 10.10 -14.85 -17.60
C GLY A 488 9.01 -14.02 -16.94
N LEU A 489 8.93 -12.72 -17.17
CA LEU A 489 7.86 -11.88 -16.66
C LEU A 489 6.60 -12.03 -17.54
N PRO A 490 5.42 -12.17 -16.92
CA PRO A 490 4.19 -12.48 -17.64
C PRO A 490 3.66 -11.27 -18.43
N THR A 491 3.01 -11.56 -19.56
CA THR A 491 2.28 -10.57 -20.34
C THR A 491 1.13 -9.95 -19.53
N ALA A 492 1.02 -8.63 -19.56
CA ALA A 492 -0.06 -7.91 -18.92
C ALA A 492 -1.40 -8.22 -19.60
N PRO A 493 -2.50 -8.46 -18.85
CA PRO A 493 -3.84 -8.60 -19.42
C PRO A 493 -4.31 -7.28 -20.04
N PHE A 494 -5.11 -7.38 -21.11
CA PHE A 494 -5.67 -6.23 -21.80
C PHE A 494 -6.99 -6.56 -22.51
N ALA A 495 -7.79 -5.53 -22.80
CA ALA A 495 -8.93 -5.57 -23.70
C ALA A 495 -8.97 -4.27 -24.53
N VAL A 496 -8.93 -4.38 -25.85
CA VAL A 496 -8.80 -3.23 -26.73
C VAL A 496 -9.64 -3.38 -28.00
N GLU A 497 -10.03 -2.25 -28.59
CA GLU A 497 -10.52 -2.21 -29.97
C GLU A 497 -9.32 -2.18 -30.92
N ILE A 498 -9.37 -3.04 -31.93
CA ILE A 498 -8.36 -3.09 -33.00
C ILE A 498 -8.60 -1.86 -33.87
N SER A 499 -7.72 -0.88 -33.79
CA SER A 499 -7.77 0.28 -34.65
C SER A 499 -7.65 -0.19 -36.08
N GLY A 500 -8.67 0.07 -36.92
CA GLY A 500 -8.60 -0.23 -38.33
C GLY A 500 -7.35 0.45 -38.93
N ALA A 501 -6.68 -0.22 -39.84
CA ALA A 501 -5.55 0.36 -40.57
C ALA A 501 -5.92 1.79 -41.00
N ALA A 502 -5.15 2.78 -40.54
CA ALA A 502 -5.33 4.14 -40.97
C ALA A 502 -5.40 4.11 -42.52
N LYS A 503 -6.50 4.57 -43.08
CA LYS A 503 -6.59 4.76 -44.53
C LYS A 503 -5.38 5.63 -44.89
N ARG A 504 -4.44 5.03 -45.64
CA ARG A 504 -3.34 5.77 -46.26
C ARG A 504 -3.87 6.84 -47.16
#